data_7de0d6cc7f7eaf18753cc205c42087a8
#
_entry.id   7de0d6cc7f7eaf18753cc205c42087a8
#
_cell.length_a   1.000
_cell.length_b   1.000
_cell.length_c   1.000
_cell.angle_alpha   90.00
_cell.angle_beta   90.00
_cell.angle_gamma   90.00
#
_symmetry.space_group_name_H-M   'P 1'
#
loop_
_entity.id
_entity.type
_entity.pdbx_description
1 polymer ?
#
loop_
_entity_poly.entity_id
_entity_poly.type
_entity_poly.pdbx_seq_one_letter_code
_entity_poly.pdbx_strand_id
1 'polypeptide(L)'
;MIEAGVELVCNAGYMRVLTPWFVEKWRDKLINIHPSLLPSFPGLDTHARALNEGVRWHGCTVHYIRAPVDEGPIIAQAVVPVAADDTPDTLAARVLKAEHEIYPVALRLVASGKAPVIDERVALPQGALPDSVCYPGNS
;
A
#
# COMPACT_ATOMS: atom_id res chain seq x y z
N MET A 1 17.65 11.79 2.14
CA MET A 1 16.32 11.31 2.49
C MET A 1 15.93 11.65 3.92
N ILE A 2 16.80 11.47 4.88
CA ILE A 2 16.53 11.85 6.26
C ILE A 2 17.20 13.17 6.55
N GLU A 3 16.38 14.18 6.85
CA GLU A 3 16.84 15.52 7.15
C GLU A 3 16.29 15.95 8.50
N ALA A 4 16.89 16.97 9.11
CA ALA A 4 16.37 17.54 10.33
C ALA A 4 14.94 18.04 10.10
N GLY A 5 14.02 17.64 10.95
CA GLY A 5 12.61 18.02 10.83
C GLY A 5 11.75 17.07 10.01
N VAL A 6 12.32 16.04 9.40
CA VAL A 6 11.53 15.03 8.70
C VAL A 6 10.82 14.15 9.72
N GLU A 7 9.49 14.06 9.61
CA GLU A 7 8.67 13.26 10.52
C GLU A 7 8.03 12.05 9.85
N LEU A 8 8.17 11.92 8.53
CA LEU A 8 7.55 10.85 7.75
C LEU A 8 8.43 10.49 6.58
N VAL A 9 8.67 9.20 6.38
CA VAL A 9 9.42 8.69 5.24
C VAL A 9 8.50 7.84 4.38
N CYS A 10 8.50 8.10 3.07
CA CYS A 10 7.65 7.41 2.12
C CYS A 10 8.48 6.64 1.11
N ASN A 11 8.07 5.42 0.81
CA ASN A 11 8.66 4.62 -0.26
C ASN A 11 7.60 4.34 -1.32
N ALA A 12 8.03 4.29 -2.56
CA ALA A 12 7.17 3.91 -3.67
C ALA A 12 8.01 3.20 -4.72
N GLY A 13 7.58 2.02 -5.11
CA GLY A 13 8.29 1.20 -6.09
C GLY A 13 9.66 0.71 -5.64
N TYR A 14 9.89 0.64 -4.36
CA TYR A 14 11.19 0.34 -3.79
C TYR A 14 11.12 -0.97 -2.98
N MET A 15 11.82 -1.98 -3.45
CA MET A 15 11.75 -3.33 -2.89
C MET A 15 12.94 -3.68 -2.01
N ARG A 16 13.61 -2.68 -1.46
CA ARG A 16 14.76 -2.89 -0.61
C ARG A 16 14.33 -3.27 0.81
N VAL A 17 15.00 -4.26 1.36
CA VAL A 17 14.82 -4.64 2.76
C VAL A 17 15.53 -3.64 3.65
N LEU A 18 14.80 -3.03 4.58
CA LEU A 18 15.36 -2.09 5.54
C LEU A 18 15.81 -2.83 6.79
N THR A 19 16.82 -2.27 7.47
CA THR A 19 17.31 -2.90 8.71
C THR A 19 16.25 -2.80 9.81
N PRO A 20 16.15 -3.80 10.71
CA PRO A 20 15.24 -3.72 11.85
C PRO A 20 15.46 -2.47 12.71
N TRP A 21 16.72 -2.05 12.87
CA TRP A 21 17.03 -0.84 13.63
C TRP A 21 16.40 0.41 13.00
N PHE A 22 16.52 0.54 11.67
CA PHE A 22 15.96 1.69 10.96
C PHE A 22 14.44 1.69 11.04
N VAL A 23 13.84 0.52 10.83
CA VAL A 23 12.37 0.39 10.88
C VAL A 23 11.85 0.76 12.29
N GLU A 24 12.50 0.28 13.33
CA GLU A 24 12.08 0.55 14.70
C GLU A 24 12.25 2.02 15.06
N LYS A 25 13.34 2.64 14.62
CA LYS A 25 13.58 4.06 14.86
C LYS A 25 12.50 4.94 14.23
N TRP A 26 12.01 4.54 13.06
CA TRP A 26 11.00 5.29 12.30
C TRP A 26 9.62 4.63 12.38
N ARG A 27 9.38 3.86 13.42
CA ARG A 27 8.12 3.13 13.58
C ARG A 27 6.93 4.06 13.43
N ASP A 28 5.96 3.62 12.61
CA ASP A 28 4.73 4.35 12.27
C ASP A 28 4.97 5.67 11.55
N LYS A 29 6.17 5.85 11.01
CA LYS A 29 6.54 7.00 10.18
C LYS A 29 7.09 6.58 8.82
N LEU A 30 7.20 5.27 8.57
CA LEU A 30 7.59 4.72 7.29
C LEU A 30 6.37 4.12 6.62
N ILE A 31 6.07 4.56 5.41
CA ILE A 31 4.98 3.98 4.63
C ILE A 31 5.50 3.56 3.26
N ASN A 32 4.84 2.58 2.68
CA ASN A 32 5.16 2.05 1.36
C ASN A 32 3.89 1.73 0.61
N ILE A 33 3.96 1.76 -0.72
CA ILE A 33 2.89 1.26 -1.57
C ILE A 33 3.39 0.01 -2.28
N HIS A 34 2.60 -1.06 -2.21
CA HIS A 34 2.92 -2.35 -2.81
C HIS A 34 1.87 -2.69 -3.88
N PRO A 35 2.30 -3.15 -5.07
CA PRO A 35 1.39 -3.37 -6.19
C PRO A 35 0.64 -4.70 -6.11
N SER A 36 -0.03 -4.97 -5.00
CA SER A 36 -0.94 -6.08 -4.85
C SER A 36 -1.90 -5.81 -3.68
N LEU A 37 -2.93 -6.63 -3.56
CA LEU A 37 -3.85 -6.59 -2.44
C LEU A 37 -3.29 -7.45 -1.29
N LEU A 38 -2.38 -6.89 -0.52
CA LEU A 38 -1.78 -7.61 0.61
C LEU A 38 -2.87 -8.11 1.57
N PRO A 39 -2.72 -9.28 2.15
CA PRO A 39 -1.55 -10.17 2.17
C PRO A 39 -1.36 -11.03 0.92
N SER A 40 -2.16 -10.83 -0.12
CA SER A 40 -1.99 -11.55 -1.39
C SER A 40 -0.78 -11.03 -2.15
N PHE A 41 -0.02 -11.92 -2.75
CA PHE A 41 1.10 -11.61 -3.64
C PHE A 41 2.12 -10.64 -3.05
N PRO A 42 2.71 -10.96 -1.89
CA PRO A 42 3.84 -10.18 -1.40
C PRO A 42 5.05 -10.41 -2.32
N GLY A 43 6.03 -9.50 -2.26
CA GLY A 43 7.25 -9.66 -3.04
C GLY A 43 7.15 -9.14 -4.46
N LEU A 44 7.89 -9.75 -5.37
CA LEU A 44 8.06 -9.29 -6.75
C LEU A 44 7.04 -9.91 -7.70
N ASP A 45 6.95 -9.33 -8.91
CA ASP A 45 6.16 -9.87 -10.03
C ASP A 45 4.69 -10.09 -9.70
N THR A 46 4.10 -9.17 -8.96
CA THR A 46 2.73 -9.31 -8.47
C THR A 46 1.70 -9.43 -9.58
N HIS A 47 1.90 -8.67 -10.68
CA HIS A 47 0.93 -8.67 -11.78
C HIS A 47 0.93 -10.00 -12.53
N ALA A 48 2.11 -10.52 -12.84
CA ALA A 48 2.22 -11.83 -13.49
C ALA A 48 1.67 -12.93 -12.60
N ARG A 49 1.96 -12.87 -11.31
CA ARG A 49 1.48 -13.87 -10.34
C ARG A 49 -0.03 -13.82 -10.18
N ALA A 50 -0.61 -12.61 -10.14
CA ALA A 50 -2.05 -12.45 -10.06
C ALA A 50 -2.75 -13.05 -11.28
N LEU A 51 -2.20 -12.80 -12.47
CA LEU A 51 -2.74 -13.37 -13.70
C LEU A 51 -2.64 -14.90 -13.71
N ASN A 52 -1.52 -15.46 -13.25
CA ASN A 52 -1.34 -16.91 -13.16
C ASN A 52 -2.34 -17.56 -12.22
N GLU A 53 -2.69 -16.90 -11.13
CA GLU A 53 -3.66 -17.43 -10.17
C GLU A 53 -5.10 -17.30 -10.66
N GLY A 54 -5.34 -16.48 -11.68
CA GLY A 54 -6.69 -16.29 -12.22
C GLY A 54 -7.60 -15.45 -11.35
N VAL A 55 -7.04 -14.54 -10.56
CA VAL A 55 -7.86 -13.66 -9.73
C VAL A 55 -8.67 -12.69 -10.57
N ARG A 56 -9.84 -12.32 -10.09
CA ARG A 56 -10.72 -11.35 -10.76
C ARG A 56 -10.46 -9.92 -10.33
N TRP A 57 -9.82 -9.74 -9.18
CA TRP A 57 -9.50 -8.44 -8.61
C TRP A 57 -8.04 -8.41 -8.21
N HIS A 58 -7.42 -7.29 -8.49
CA HIS A 58 -6.04 -7.02 -8.11
C HIS A 58 -5.97 -5.58 -7.63
N GLY A 59 -4.79 -5.07 -7.30
CA GLY A 59 -4.71 -3.69 -6.87
C GLY A 59 -3.40 -3.37 -6.19
N CYS A 60 -3.48 -2.44 -5.25
CA CYS A 60 -2.31 -1.98 -4.51
C CYS A 60 -2.67 -1.72 -3.05
N THR A 61 -1.64 -1.69 -2.22
CA THR A 61 -1.78 -1.50 -0.77
C THR A 61 -0.78 -0.46 -0.30
N VAL A 62 -1.26 0.53 0.44
CA VAL A 62 -0.40 1.44 1.20
C VAL A 62 -0.37 0.95 2.64
N HIS A 63 0.82 0.76 3.18
CA HIS A 63 0.96 0.20 4.53
C HIS A 63 2.14 0.83 5.26
N TYR A 64 2.09 0.76 6.58
CA TYR A 64 3.25 1.08 7.39
C TYR A 64 4.30 -0.01 7.20
N ILE A 65 5.56 0.37 7.29
CA ILE A 65 6.67 -0.57 7.11
C ILE A 65 7.02 -1.20 8.45
N ARG A 66 7.23 -2.51 8.40
CA ARG A 66 7.77 -3.30 9.51
C ARG A 66 8.98 -4.07 9.00
N ALA A 67 9.78 -4.63 9.91
CA ALA A 67 10.98 -5.36 9.50
C ALA A 67 10.69 -6.50 8.52
N PRO A 68 9.65 -7.35 8.73
CA PRO A 68 9.25 -8.28 7.68
C PRO A 68 8.69 -7.55 6.47
N VAL A 69 9.15 -7.94 5.29
CA VAL A 69 8.74 -7.29 4.03
C VAL A 69 7.25 -7.50 3.78
N ASP A 70 6.56 -6.42 3.42
CA ASP A 70 5.15 -6.42 3.03
C ASP A 70 4.20 -6.92 4.13
N GLU A 71 4.56 -6.80 5.40
CA GLU A 71 3.74 -7.29 6.51
C GLU A 71 3.28 -6.21 7.49
N GLY A 72 3.46 -4.94 7.15
CA GLY A 72 3.04 -3.85 8.05
C GLY A 72 1.54 -3.61 8.05
N PRO A 73 1.04 -2.86 9.04
CA PRO A 73 -0.38 -2.51 9.10
C PRO A 73 -0.85 -1.76 7.86
N ILE A 74 -2.00 -2.15 7.33
CA ILE A 74 -2.54 -1.62 6.08
C ILE A 74 -3.29 -0.32 6.35
N ILE A 75 -2.93 0.74 5.60
CA ILE A 75 -3.59 2.04 5.69
C ILE A 75 -4.75 2.11 4.71
N ALA A 76 -4.50 1.75 3.46
CA ALA A 76 -5.48 1.87 2.39
C ALA A 76 -5.17 0.89 1.26
N GLN A 77 -6.20 0.44 0.57
CA GLN A 77 -6.06 -0.43 -0.58
C GLN A 77 -6.95 0.08 -1.71
N ALA A 78 -6.45 -0.02 -2.93
CA ALA A 78 -7.23 0.28 -4.13
C ALA A 78 -7.39 -1.00 -4.93
N VAL A 79 -8.59 -1.23 -5.46
CA VAL A 79 -8.96 -2.45 -6.14
C VAL A 79 -9.22 -2.16 -7.61
N VAL A 80 -8.67 -2.97 -8.50
CA VAL A 80 -8.91 -2.86 -9.94
C VAL A 80 -9.37 -4.21 -10.49
N PRO A 81 -10.22 -4.20 -11.52
CA PRO A 81 -10.63 -5.45 -12.14
C PRO A 81 -9.50 -6.04 -13.01
N VAL A 82 -9.49 -7.36 -13.12
CA VAL A 82 -8.59 -8.07 -14.03
C VAL A 82 -9.41 -8.51 -15.24
N ALA A 83 -9.01 -8.06 -16.43
CA ALA A 83 -9.67 -8.44 -17.67
C ALA A 83 -9.14 -9.79 -18.18
N ALA A 84 -9.96 -10.53 -18.91
CA ALA A 84 -9.60 -11.86 -19.38
C ALA A 84 -8.39 -11.82 -20.35
N ASP A 85 -8.20 -10.71 -21.04
CA ASP A 85 -7.11 -10.52 -21.99
C ASP A 85 -5.94 -9.70 -21.44
N ASP A 86 -5.91 -9.47 -20.13
CA ASP A 86 -4.82 -8.69 -19.53
C ASP A 86 -3.48 -9.39 -19.68
N THR A 87 -2.47 -8.58 -19.94
CA THR A 87 -1.07 -8.95 -19.83
C THR A 87 -0.52 -8.33 -18.54
N PRO A 88 0.65 -8.75 -18.06
CA PRO A 88 1.26 -8.07 -16.91
C PRO A 88 1.38 -6.56 -17.11
N ASP A 89 1.70 -6.11 -18.33
CA ASP A 89 1.86 -4.68 -18.60
C ASP A 89 0.54 -3.91 -18.54
N THR A 90 -0.55 -4.46 -19.10
CA THR A 90 -1.85 -3.78 -19.04
C THR A 90 -2.40 -3.73 -17.64
N LEU A 91 -2.23 -4.80 -16.90
CA LEU A 91 -2.65 -4.83 -15.50
C LEU A 91 -1.81 -3.88 -14.66
N ALA A 92 -0.50 -3.85 -14.87
CA ALA A 92 0.40 -2.93 -14.16
C ALA A 92 0.01 -1.47 -14.39
N ALA A 93 -0.34 -1.11 -15.63
CA ALA A 93 -0.75 0.26 -15.94
C ALA A 93 -2.04 0.64 -15.21
N ARG A 94 -2.99 -0.29 -15.11
CA ARG A 94 -4.24 -0.04 -14.38
C ARG A 94 -3.99 0.12 -12.89
N VAL A 95 -3.14 -0.74 -12.32
CA VAL A 95 -2.77 -0.66 -10.90
C VAL A 95 -2.01 0.64 -10.62
N LEU A 96 -1.09 1.04 -11.50
CA LEU A 96 -0.32 2.27 -11.30
C LEU A 96 -1.23 3.50 -11.24
N LYS A 97 -2.26 3.54 -12.05
CA LYS A 97 -3.23 4.63 -12.00
C LYS A 97 -3.92 4.68 -10.65
N ALA A 98 -4.30 3.53 -10.10
CA ALA A 98 -4.90 3.44 -8.78
C ALA A 98 -3.92 3.84 -7.68
N GLU A 99 -2.64 3.48 -7.83
CA GLU A 99 -1.59 3.89 -6.88
C GLU A 99 -1.48 5.42 -6.81
N HIS A 100 -1.50 6.08 -7.97
CA HIS A 100 -1.40 7.54 -8.03
C HIS A 100 -2.59 8.24 -7.38
N GLU A 101 -3.73 7.58 -7.32
CA GLU A 101 -4.92 8.13 -6.67
C GLU A 101 -4.91 7.92 -5.16
N ILE A 102 -4.48 6.74 -4.71
CA ILE A 102 -4.62 6.36 -3.29
C ILE A 102 -3.42 6.79 -2.44
N TYR A 103 -2.23 6.84 -3.00
CA TYR A 103 -1.04 7.15 -2.21
C TYR A 103 -1.10 8.55 -1.59
N PRO A 104 -1.44 9.61 -2.34
CA PRO A 104 -1.57 10.95 -1.74
C PRO A 104 -2.64 11.01 -0.64
N VAL A 105 -3.73 10.25 -0.78
CA VAL A 105 -4.76 10.19 0.25
C VAL A 105 -4.20 9.56 1.52
N ALA A 106 -3.53 8.41 1.39
CA ALA A 106 -2.94 7.73 2.53
C ALA A 106 -1.88 8.60 3.20
N LEU A 107 -1.04 9.28 2.41
CA LEU A 107 -0.02 10.17 2.92
C LEU A 107 -0.62 11.31 3.75
N ARG A 108 -1.70 11.91 3.29
CA ARG A 108 -2.37 12.96 4.05
C ARG A 108 -2.94 12.45 5.37
N LEU A 109 -3.51 11.25 5.36
CA LEU A 109 -4.04 10.64 6.58
C LEU A 109 -2.95 10.40 7.61
N VAL A 110 -1.82 9.87 7.17
CA VAL A 110 -0.69 9.62 8.07
C VAL A 110 -0.12 10.93 8.58
N ALA A 111 0.14 11.90 7.70
CA ALA A 111 0.74 13.17 8.07
C ALA A 111 -0.15 13.99 9.02
N SER A 112 -1.47 13.85 8.90
CA SER A 112 -2.42 14.58 9.76
C SER A 112 -2.75 13.83 11.05
N GLY A 113 -2.15 12.68 11.31
CA GLY A 113 -2.41 11.88 12.51
C GLY A 113 -3.73 11.13 12.49
N LYS A 114 -4.36 10.99 11.32
CA LYS A 114 -5.67 10.33 11.19
C LYS A 114 -5.59 8.85 10.86
N ALA A 115 -4.38 8.30 10.83
CA ALA A 115 -4.16 6.87 10.56
C ALA A 115 -3.33 6.23 11.67
N PRO A 116 -3.79 6.30 12.93
CA PRO A 116 -3.02 5.73 14.04
C PRO A 116 -3.03 4.21 13.99
N VAL A 117 -1.93 3.62 14.50
CA VAL A 117 -1.81 2.17 14.61
C VAL A 117 -2.23 1.76 16.01
N ILE A 118 -3.22 0.87 16.09
CA ILE A 118 -3.72 0.33 17.35
C ILE A 118 -3.74 -1.18 17.22
N ASP A 119 -2.96 -1.88 18.06
CA ASP A 119 -2.84 -3.35 17.99
C ASP A 119 -2.44 -3.86 16.62
N GLU A 120 -1.46 -3.18 15.99
CA GLU A 120 -0.96 -3.49 14.64
C GLU A 120 -2.03 -3.41 13.54
N ARG A 121 -3.04 -2.60 13.77
CA ARG A 121 -4.07 -2.28 12.77
C ARG A 121 -4.26 -0.78 12.71
N VAL A 122 -4.55 -0.27 11.52
CA VAL A 122 -4.79 1.15 11.33
C VAL A 122 -6.26 1.45 11.60
N ALA A 123 -6.50 2.43 12.46
CA ALA A 123 -7.85 2.91 12.74
C ALA A 123 -8.11 4.17 11.94
N LEU A 124 -8.95 4.09 10.90
CA LEU A 124 -9.28 5.24 10.07
C LEU A 124 -10.63 5.83 10.45
N PRO A 125 -10.79 7.17 10.34
CA PRO A 125 -12.11 7.77 10.46
C PRO A 125 -13.05 7.25 9.38
N GLN A 126 -14.33 7.19 9.67
CA GLN A 126 -15.32 6.79 8.69
C GLN A 126 -15.29 7.76 7.50
N GLY A 127 -15.34 7.20 6.29
CA GLY A 127 -15.31 8.01 5.07
C GLY A 127 -13.95 8.59 4.71
N ALA A 128 -12.86 8.13 5.36
CA ALA A 128 -11.52 8.65 5.10
C ALA A 128 -11.00 8.30 3.72
N LEU A 129 -11.47 7.20 3.11
CA LEU A 129 -11.01 6.73 1.81
C LEU A 129 -12.07 6.97 0.75
N PRO A 130 -11.65 7.34 -0.49
CA PRO A 130 -12.60 7.59 -1.59
C PRO A 130 -13.30 6.31 -2.03
N ASP A 131 -14.59 6.40 -2.31
CA ASP A 131 -15.38 5.27 -2.80
C ASP A 131 -14.88 4.74 -4.15
N SER A 132 -14.29 5.62 -4.95
CA SER A 132 -13.89 5.28 -6.31
C SER A 132 -12.67 4.36 -6.39
N VAL A 133 -11.87 4.25 -5.31
CA VAL A 133 -10.63 3.50 -5.36
C VAL A 133 -10.45 2.52 -4.21
N CYS A 134 -11.31 2.52 -3.21
CA CYS A 134 -11.07 1.77 -1.97
C CYS A 134 -12.20 0.81 -1.65
N TYR A 135 -11.82 -0.43 -1.42
CA TYR A 135 -12.70 -1.50 -0.98
C TYR A 135 -11.98 -2.30 0.10
N PRO A 136 -12.65 -2.85 1.07
CA PRO A 136 -14.02 -2.60 1.48
C PRO A 136 -14.15 -1.41 2.41
N GLY A 137 -13.21 -0.46 2.35
CA GLY A 137 -13.08 0.60 3.31
C GLY A 137 -14.31 1.48 3.49
N ASN A 138 -15.19 1.49 2.49
CA ASN A 138 -16.38 2.34 2.50
C ASN A 138 -17.68 1.55 2.57
N SER A 139 -17.57 0.28 2.81
CA SER A 139 -18.77 -0.57 2.97
C SER A 139 -19.38 -0.42 4.35
#